data_1965bed0ca57f87b8db3b29d72aa3475
#
_entry.id   1965bed0ca57f87b8db3b29d72aa3475
#
_cell.length_a   1.000
_cell.length_b   1.000
_cell.length_c   1.000
_cell.angle_alpha   90.00
_cell.angle_beta   90.00
_cell.angle_gamma   90.00
#
_symmetry.space_group_name_H-M   'P 1'
#
loop_
_entity.id
_entity.type
_entity.pdbx_description
1 polymer ?
#
loop_
_entity_poly.entity_id
_entity_poly.type
_entity_poly.pdbx_seq_one_letter_code
_entity_poly.pdbx_strand_id
1 'polypeptide(L)'
;MPANLKPAPSGGARMLAVYGKGGMGKSFFATNLVSKLALLGYRVLQLGCDPKHDSCNALFGGVSLPTLGDVWRAFKEAGREEELQAQDVIFKTRIMGGATVYGCEIGGPEVGRGCGGRGITFGFDLLEKLGLSRWALDYVVMDFLGDVVCGGFATPLSRSLAEEVIILCGNDRQSLYAANNIASAAKYFASMGGRTRLVGLVVNRDDGSGVAARFAERINLPVLASIPLDRTVRELADACKLALGEPRFDAIFERLARQIVARATPPVEMDAVRPLEYREFLSVFGADEPDVVPEGARAEELFGGHAAPAVPVLELELLGRAVGDQPELDPAARRVVTRLLKDLGMYVTEASQDPRKGLTLTVDGHTTICFGDERELDSKVAILAALQNSGEPFRYVDLRRPASPVYR
;
A
#
# COMPACT_ATOMS: atom_id res chain seq x y z
N MET A 1 15.01 -26.64 -27.85
CA MET A 1 13.71 -27.21 -27.48
C MET A 1 13.33 -26.73 -26.11
N PRO A 2 12.16 -26.15 -25.87
CA PRO A 2 11.77 -25.72 -24.54
C PRO A 2 11.58 -26.94 -23.66
N ALA A 3 12.37 -27.05 -22.59
CA ALA A 3 12.24 -28.10 -21.59
C ALA A 3 10.85 -28.02 -20.95
N ASN A 4 10.14 -29.16 -20.93
CA ASN A 4 8.91 -29.46 -20.20
C ASN A 4 8.28 -28.31 -19.42
N LEU A 5 7.32 -27.65 -20.06
CA LEU A 5 6.39 -26.73 -19.37
C LEU A 5 5.66 -27.54 -18.29
N LYS A 6 5.88 -27.19 -17.04
CA LYS A 6 5.05 -27.69 -15.95
C LYS A 6 3.62 -27.15 -16.12
N PRO A 7 2.59 -27.94 -15.76
CA PRO A 7 1.22 -27.44 -15.79
C PRO A 7 1.08 -26.18 -14.96
N ALA A 8 0.23 -25.26 -15.41
CA ALA A 8 -0.13 -24.05 -14.68
C ALA A 8 -0.55 -24.39 -13.23
N PRO A 9 -0.32 -23.48 -12.26
CA PRO A 9 -0.77 -23.72 -10.90
C PRO A 9 -2.26 -24.06 -10.87
N SER A 10 -2.61 -25.19 -10.32
CA SER A 10 -4.00 -25.68 -10.21
C SER A 10 -4.76 -24.89 -9.14
N GLY A 11 -5.02 -23.60 -9.35
CA GLY A 11 -5.67 -22.78 -8.32
C GLY A 11 -5.74 -21.28 -8.61
N GLY A 12 -5.58 -20.85 -9.84
CA GLY A 12 -5.52 -19.44 -10.22
C GLY A 12 -4.09 -18.90 -10.33
N ALA A 13 -3.95 -17.63 -10.74
CA ALA A 13 -2.65 -16.99 -10.88
C ALA A 13 -1.97 -16.79 -9.52
N ARG A 14 -0.66 -17.03 -9.45
CA ARG A 14 0.13 -16.65 -8.26
C ARG A 14 0.31 -15.14 -8.20
N MET A 15 -0.08 -14.55 -7.09
CA MET A 15 -0.07 -13.10 -6.85
C MET A 15 1.22 -12.72 -6.13
N LEU A 16 2.23 -12.25 -6.87
CA LEU A 16 3.53 -11.83 -6.34
C LEU A 16 3.57 -10.31 -6.21
N ALA A 17 3.74 -9.81 -5.02
CA ALA A 17 3.90 -8.37 -4.77
C ALA A 17 5.37 -8.00 -4.51
N VAL A 18 5.82 -6.92 -5.11
CA VAL A 18 7.14 -6.33 -4.91
C VAL A 18 6.99 -5.05 -4.11
N TYR A 19 7.52 -5.06 -2.89
CA TYR A 19 7.59 -3.90 -2.01
C TYR A 19 9.04 -3.47 -1.78
N GLY A 20 9.24 -2.28 -1.25
CA GLY A 20 10.56 -1.74 -0.92
C GLY A 20 10.58 -0.22 -1.08
N LYS A 21 11.53 0.48 -0.47
CA LYS A 21 11.63 1.93 -0.48
C LYS A 21 11.54 2.54 -1.87
N GLY A 22 10.98 3.74 -1.97
CA GLY A 22 10.97 4.53 -3.20
C GLY A 22 12.38 4.69 -3.79
N GLY A 23 12.51 4.57 -5.12
CA GLY A 23 13.80 4.69 -5.80
C GLY A 23 14.73 3.47 -5.73
N MET A 24 14.34 2.38 -5.09
CA MET A 24 15.16 1.15 -5.00
C MET A 24 15.19 0.31 -6.28
N GLY A 25 14.47 0.70 -7.33
CA GLY A 25 14.46 -0.02 -8.61
C GLY A 25 13.43 -1.16 -8.67
N LYS A 26 12.33 -1.07 -7.93
CA LYS A 26 11.26 -2.08 -7.94
C LYS A 26 10.70 -2.34 -9.33
N SER A 27 10.39 -1.29 -10.09
CA SER A 27 9.84 -1.42 -11.45
C SER A 27 10.84 -2.11 -12.39
N PHE A 28 12.13 -1.76 -12.32
CA PHE A 28 13.17 -2.46 -13.06
C PHE A 28 13.25 -3.94 -12.66
N PHE A 29 13.19 -4.23 -11.37
CA PHE A 29 13.17 -5.60 -10.85
C PHE A 29 11.93 -6.37 -11.34
N ALA A 30 10.74 -5.81 -11.18
CA ALA A 30 9.47 -6.43 -11.55
C ALA A 30 9.42 -6.74 -13.06
N THR A 31 9.81 -5.79 -13.93
CA THR A 31 9.80 -5.97 -15.38
C THR A 31 10.76 -7.08 -15.84
N ASN A 32 11.93 -7.18 -15.24
CA ASN A 32 12.89 -8.24 -15.57
C ASN A 32 12.42 -9.61 -15.06
N LEU A 33 11.83 -9.68 -13.87
CA LEU A 33 11.23 -10.92 -13.35
C LEU A 33 10.07 -11.39 -14.24
N VAL A 34 9.14 -10.49 -14.59
CA VAL A 34 8.02 -10.76 -15.51
C VAL A 34 8.54 -11.32 -16.84
N SER A 35 9.56 -10.66 -17.38
CA SER A 35 10.16 -11.07 -18.65
C SER A 35 10.74 -12.47 -18.58
N LYS A 36 11.43 -12.82 -17.49
CA LYS A 36 11.98 -14.17 -17.31
C LYS A 36 10.93 -15.22 -17.09
N LEU A 37 9.92 -14.95 -16.31
CA LEU A 37 8.79 -15.86 -16.14
C LEU A 37 8.10 -16.12 -17.49
N ALA A 38 7.91 -15.09 -18.32
CA ALA A 38 7.33 -15.24 -19.65
C ALA A 38 8.23 -16.06 -20.61
N LEU A 39 9.55 -15.86 -20.57
CA LEU A 39 10.52 -16.65 -21.34
C LEU A 39 10.56 -18.13 -20.91
N LEU A 40 10.23 -18.40 -19.64
CA LEU A 40 10.04 -19.78 -19.15
C LEU A 40 8.69 -20.40 -19.58
N GLY A 41 7.86 -19.67 -20.37
CA GLY A 41 6.62 -20.15 -20.94
C GLY A 41 5.38 -19.90 -20.08
N TYR A 42 5.47 -19.04 -19.05
CA TYR A 42 4.32 -18.68 -18.23
C TYR A 42 3.58 -17.47 -18.80
N ARG A 43 2.28 -17.41 -18.58
CA ARG A 43 1.45 -16.22 -18.86
C ARG A 43 1.51 -15.28 -17.69
N VAL A 44 2.12 -14.11 -17.89
CA VAL A 44 2.45 -13.19 -16.80
C VAL A 44 1.88 -11.82 -17.09
N LEU A 45 1.19 -11.26 -16.08
CA LEU A 45 0.76 -9.88 -16.05
C LEU A 45 1.63 -9.10 -15.09
N GLN A 46 2.19 -7.96 -15.53
CA GLN A 46 2.69 -6.93 -14.63
C GLN A 46 1.58 -5.95 -14.31
N LEU A 47 1.35 -5.71 -13.03
CA LEU A 47 0.37 -4.76 -12.54
C LEU A 47 1.09 -3.63 -11.82
N GLY A 48 1.12 -2.45 -12.42
CA GLY A 48 1.67 -1.23 -11.82
C GLY A 48 0.68 -0.64 -10.83
N CYS A 49 1.08 -0.59 -9.56
CA CYS A 49 0.28 -0.11 -8.44
C CYS A 49 0.86 1.19 -7.86
N ASP A 50 1.57 1.97 -8.68
CA ASP A 50 2.09 3.30 -8.34
C ASP A 50 1.22 4.38 -9.02
N PRO A 51 0.78 5.41 -8.30
CA PRO A 51 0.08 6.55 -8.90
C PRO A 51 0.84 7.23 -10.05
N LYS A 52 2.16 7.05 -10.14
CA LYS A 52 2.99 7.59 -11.23
C LYS A 52 2.82 6.84 -12.55
N HIS A 53 2.24 5.63 -12.52
CA HIS A 53 1.93 4.78 -13.68
C HIS A 53 3.11 4.61 -14.66
N ASP A 54 4.30 4.32 -14.16
CA ASP A 54 5.53 4.12 -14.93
C ASP A 54 6.13 2.70 -14.79
N SER A 55 5.43 1.82 -14.11
CA SER A 55 5.92 0.48 -13.78
C SER A 55 6.13 -0.41 -15.01
N CYS A 56 5.21 -0.35 -15.97
CA CYS A 56 5.24 -1.20 -17.17
C CYS A 56 6.07 -0.61 -18.33
N ASN A 57 6.57 0.61 -18.21
CA ASN A 57 7.20 1.34 -19.32
C ASN A 57 8.34 0.56 -19.98
N ALA A 58 9.20 -0.10 -19.19
CA ALA A 58 10.32 -0.87 -19.73
C ALA A 58 9.87 -2.13 -20.50
N LEU A 59 8.74 -2.74 -20.16
CA LEU A 59 8.16 -3.84 -20.95
C LEU A 59 7.68 -3.38 -22.32
N PHE A 60 7.19 -2.16 -22.41
CA PHE A 60 6.62 -1.56 -23.61
C PHE A 60 7.57 -0.62 -24.33
N GLY A 61 8.89 -0.75 -24.09
CA GLY A 61 9.92 0.00 -24.82
C GLY A 61 9.90 1.51 -24.54
N GLY A 62 9.49 1.92 -23.34
CA GLY A 62 9.39 3.31 -22.92
C GLY A 62 8.00 3.95 -23.15
N VAL A 63 7.05 3.19 -23.67
CA VAL A 63 5.67 3.68 -23.86
C VAL A 63 4.93 3.70 -22.54
N SER A 64 4.30 4.82 -22.19
CA SER A 64 3.39 4.93 -21.07
C SER A 64 2.04 4.34 -21.42
N LEU A 65 1.56 3.40 -20.62
CA LEU A 65 0.24 2.81 -20.80
C LEU A 65 -0.85 3.75 -20.26
N PRO A 66 -2.04 3.80 -20.89
CA PRO A 66 -3.20 4.40 -20.25
C PRO A 66 -3.49 3.71 -18.91
N THR A 67 -3.81 4.50 -17.89
CA THR A 67 -4.16 3.91 -16.60
C THR A 67 -5.59 3.37 -16.60
N LEU A 68 -5.82 2.33 -15.81
CA LEU A 68 -7.17 1.79 -15.59
C LEU A 68 -8.12 2.90 -15.07
N GLY A 69 -7.62 3.79 -14.20
CA GLY A 69 -8.39 4.92 -13.69
C GLY A 69 -8.78 5.92 -14.79
N ASP A 70 -7.88 6.23 -15.73
CA ASP A 70 -8.17 7.15 -16.84
C ASP A 70 -9.16 6.55 -17.83
N VAL A 71 -8.95 5.28 -18.20
CA VAL A 71 -9.85 4.56 -19.10
C VAL A 71 -11.25 4.47 -18.49
N TRP A 72 -11.36 4.08 -17.22
CA TRP A 72 -12.66 4.04 -16.55
C TRP A 72 -13.37 5.39 -16.51
N ARG A 73 -12.63 6.47 -16.23
CA ARG A 73 -13.21 7.84 -16.27
C ARG A 73 -13.76 8.20 -17.65
N ALA A 74 -13.01 7.89 -18.71
CA ALA A 74 -13.44 8.15 -20.07
C ALA A 74 -14.74 7.39 -20.42
N PHE A 75 -14.84 6.12 -20.02
CA PHE A 75 -16.06 5.33 -20.20
C PHE A 75 -17.23 5.91 -19.39
N LYS A 76 -16.98 6.33 -18.15
CA LYS A 76 -17.98 6.94 -17.26
C LYS A 76 -18.50 8.27 -17.80
N GLU A 77 -17.62 9.15 -18.27
CA GLU A 77 -17.99 10.43 -18.87
C GLU A 77 -18.82 10.26 -20.13
N ALA A 78 -18.61 9.15 -20.86
CA ALA A 78 -19.41 8.76 -22.00
C ALA A 78 -20.73 8.02 -21.63
N GLY A 79 -20.99 7.75 -20.34
CA GLY A 79 -22.16 6.96 -19.88
C GLY A 79 -22.11 5.50 -20.30
N ARG A 80 -20.90 4.93 -20.46
CA ARG A 80 -20.64 3.59 -21.01
C ARG A 80 -19.83 2.70 -20.07
N GLU A 81 -19.89 2.95 -18.75
CA GLU A 81 -19.09 2.21 -17.76
C GLU A 81 -19.31 0.68 -17.83
N GLU A 82 -20.51 0.27 -18.19
CA GLU A 82 -20.87 -1.16 -18.28
C GLU A 82 -20.29 -1.85 -19.53
N GLU A 83 -19.83 -1.07 -20.52
CA GLU A 83 -19.19 -1.60 -21.71
C GLU A 83 -17.68 -1.83 -21.53
N LEU A 84 -17.09 -1.38 -20.41
CA LEU A 84 -15.66 -1.53 -20.13
C LEU A 84 -15.29 -3.03 -20.04
N GLN A 85 -14.28 -3.42 -20.80
CA GLN A 85 -13.80 -4.78 -20.86
C GLN A 85 -12.32 -4.89 -20.49
N ALA A 86 -11.86 -6.09 -20.13
CA ALA A 86 -10.47 -6.34 -19.78
C ALA A 86 -9.47 -5.89 -20.87
N GLN A 87 -9.82 -6.03 -22.15
CA GLN A 87 -8.98 -5.63 -23.28
C GLN A 87 -8.75 -4.11 -23.39
N ASP A 88 -9.59 -3.30 -22.75
CA ASP A 88 -9.45 -1.84 -22.77
C ASP A 88 -8.37 -1.35 -21.79
N VAL A 89 -8.00 -2.18 -20.80
CA VAL A 89 -7.07 -1.84 -19.72
C VAL A 89 -5.88 -2.79 -19.60
N ILE A 90 -5.92 -3.95 -20.28
CA ILE A 90 -4.81 -4.91 -20.32
C ILE A 90 -4.13 -4.85 -21.66
N PHE A 91 -2.87 -4.45 -21.66
CA PHE A 91 -2.05 -4.33 -22.85
C PHE A 91 -1.10 -5.51 -22.97
N LYS A 92 -0.69 -5.86 -24.18
CA LYS A 92 0.28 -6.93 -24.42
C LYS A 92 1.37 -6.48 -25.39
N THR A 93 2.56 -7.01 -25.17
CA THR A 93 3.69 -6.81 -26.08
C THR A 93 4.52 -8.08 -26.19
N ARG A 94 5.41 -8.14 -27.18
CA ARG A 94 6.44 -9.17 -27.29
C ARG A 94 7.78 -8.61 -26.87
N ILE A 95 8.40 -9.26 -25.90
CA ILE A 95 9.76 -8.95 -25.48
C ILE A 95 10.81 -9.65 -26.32
N MET A 96 12.07 -9.24 -26.17
CA MET A 96 13.21 -9.95 -26.75
C MET A 96 13.19 -11.42 -26.32
N GLY A 97 13.40 -12.35 -27.26
CA GLY A 97 13.20 -13.77 -27.04
C GLY A 97 11.79 -14.28 -27.45
N GLY A 98 10.88 -13.37 -27.88
CA GLY A 98 9.62 -13.70 -28.51
C GLY A 98 8.46 -14.02 -27.57
N ALA A 99 8.69 -14.01 -26.25
CA ALA A 99 7.63 -14.25 -25.28
C ALA A 99 6.65 -13.07 -25.22
N THR A 100 5.37 -13.37 -24.98
CA THR A 100 4.32 -12.36 -24.77
C THR A 100 4.20 -12.07 -23.29
N VAL A 101 4.16 -10.78 -22.95
CA VAL A 101 3.89 -10.27 -21.61
C VAL A 101 2.67 -9.36 -21.62
N TYR A 102 1.98 -9.29 -20.50
CA TYR A 102 0.84 -8.40 -20.29
C TYR A 102 1.19 -7.32 -19.28
N GLY A 103 0.64 -6.13 -19.46
CA GLY A 103 0.84 -4.99 -18.56
C GLY A 103 -0.47 -4.25 -18.32
N CYS A 104 -0.62 -3.74 -17.10
CA CYS A 104 -1.70 -2.86 -16.69
C CYS A 104 -1.16 -1.87 -15.66
N GLU A 105 -1.54 -0.60 -15.79
CA GLU A 105 -1.28 0.43 -14.80
C GLU A 105 -2.59 0.80 -14.11
N ILE A 106 -2.65 0.65 -12.78
CA ILE A 106 -3.85 1.05 -12.01
C ILE A 106 -4.00 2.56 -12.05
N GLY A 107 -2.88 3.27 -11.89
CA GLY A 107 -2.88 4.73 -11.76
C GLY A 107 -3.32 5.17 -10.35
N GLY A 108 -3.44 6.48 -10.20
CA GLY A 108 -3.87 7.12 -8.96
C GLY A 108 -5.09 8.03 -9.17
N PRO A 109 -5.62 8.60 -8.09
CA PRO A 109 -6.56 9.70 -8.21
C PRO A 109 -5.89 10.90 -8.89
N GLU A 110 -6.70 11.80 -9.46
CA GLU A 110 -6.20 13.07 -9.95
C GLU A 110 -5.39 13.81 -8.88
N VAL A 111 -4.36 14.54 -9.30
CA VAL A 111 -3.51 15.31 -8.39
C VAL A 111 -4.39 16.26 -7.55
N GLY A 112 -4.24 16.15 -6.22
CA GLY A 112 -5.04 16.94 -5.28
C GLY A 112 -6.44 16.39 -4.98
N ARG A 113 -6.86 15.28 -5.57
CA ARG A 113 -8.18 14.68 -5.37
C ARG A 113 -8.11 13.27 -4.77
N GLY A 114 -7.85 13.19 -3.48
CA GLY A 114 -7.98 11.94 -2.73
C GLY A 114 -6.66 11.22 -2.39
N CYS A 115 -6.78 10.09 -1.70
CA CYS A 115 -5.65 9.28 -1.27
C CYS A 115 -5.28 8.24 -2.35
N GLY A 116 -3.98 8.12 -2.68
CA GLY A 116 -3.47 7.13 -3.64
C GLY A 116 -3.90 5.70 -3.31
N GLY A 117 -4.01 5.38 -2.04
CA GLY A 117 -4.47 4.06 -1.58
C GLY A 117 -5.92 3.73 -1.93
N ARG A 118 -6.81 4.73 -1.97
CA ARG A 118 -8.19 4.53 -2.46
C ARG A 118 -8.21 4.22 -3.95
N GLY A 119 -7.32 4.85 -4.74
CA GLY A 119 -7.17 4.54 -6.16
C GLY A 119 -6.75 3.10 -6.40
N ILE A 120 -5.79 2.61 -5.61
CA ILE A 120 -5.33 1.20 -5.68
C ILE A 120 -6.48 0.25 -5.33
N THR A 121 -7.20 0.52 -4.24
CA THR A 121 -8.36 -0.31 -3.82
C THR A 121 -9.41 -0.37 -4.93
N PHE A 122 -9.81 0.79 -5.45
CA PHE A 122 -10.75 0.88 -6.57
C PHE A 122 -10.26 0.11 -7.80
N GLY A 123 -8.97 0.24 -8.14
CA GLY A 123 -8.38 -0.48 -9.27
C GLY A 123 -8.49 -2.00 -9.13
N PHE A 124 -8.21 -2.54 -7.95
CA PHE A 124 -8.39 -3.98 -7.70
C PHE A 124 -9.86 -4.41 -7.77
N ASP A 125 -10.77 -3.64 -7.18
CA ASP A 125 -12.21 -3.94 -7.23
C ASP A 125 -12.72 -3.94 -8.69
N LEU A 126 -12.21 -3.03 -9.52
CA LEU A 126 -12.55 -2.99 -10.94
C LEU A 126 -11.93 -4.15 -11.72
N LEU A 127 -10.66 -4.50 -11.47
CA LEU A 127 -10.01 -5.66 -12.10
C LEU A 127 -10.74 -6.97 -11.74
N GLU A 128 -11.22 -7.13 -10.51
CA GLU A 128 -12.03 -8.27 -10.10
C GLU A 128 -13.38 -8.31 -10.85
N LYS A 129 -14.06 -7.17 -11.00
CA LYS A 129 -15.28 -7.07 -11.83
C LYS A 129 -15.01 -7.44 -13.28
N LEU A 130 -13.85 -7.07 -13.82
CA LEU A 130 -13.39 -7.45 -15.16
C LEU A 130 -12.93 -8.92 -15.24
N GLY A 131 -12.90 -9.65 -14.12
CA GLY A 131 -12.66 -11.08 -14.05
C GLY A 131 -11.22 -11.49 -13.80
N LEU A 132 -10.38 -10.66 -13.15
CA LEU A 132 -8.97 -10.95 -12.84
C LEU A 132 -8.74 -12.36 -12.30
N SER A 133 -9.54 -12.81 -11.34
CA SER A 133 -9.46 -14.14 -10.73
C SER A 133 -9.76 -15.30 -11.69
N ARG A 134 -10.38 -15.01 -12.84
CA ARG A 134 -10.76 -15.99 -13.87
C ARG A 134 -9.87 -15.94 -15.11
N TRP A 135 -8.95 -14.95 -15.20
CA TRP A 135 -8.05 -14.89 -16.35
C TRP A 135 -7.07 -16.04 -16.32
N ALA A 136 -6.80 -16.57 -17.49
CA ALA A 136 -5.88 -17.68 -17.66
C ALA A 136 -4.41 -17.22 -17.54
N LEU A 137 -4.05 -16.63 -16.40
CA LEU A 137 -2.69 -16.18 -16.03
C LEU A 137 -2.04 -17.22 -15.11
N ASP A 138 -0.72 -17.35 -15.19
CA ASP A 138 0.06 -18.16 -14.27
C ASP A 138 0.61 -17.29 -13.11
N TYR A 139 0.98 -16.04 -13.41
CA TYR A 139 1.52 -15.09 -12.46
C TYR A 139 0.95 -13.69 -12.67
N VAL A 140 0.70 -12.98 -11.57
CA VAL A 140 0.50 -11.54 -11.55
C VAL A 140 1.60 -10.95 -10.66
N VAL A 141 2.49 -10.15 -11.25
CA VAL A 141 3.55 -9.46 -10.52
C VAL A 141 3.11 -8.03 -10.31
N MET A 142 2.90 -7.67 -9.05
CA MET A 142 2.42 -6.36 -8.63
C MET A 142 3.59 -5.51 -8.16
N ASP A 143 3.82 -4.39 -8.83
CA ASP A 143 4.84 -3.40 -8.45
C ASP A 143 4.20 -2.32 -7.59
N PHE A 144 4.40 -2.39 -6.28
CA PHE A 144 3.81 -1.46 -5.33
C PHE A 144 4.72 -0.28 -5.01
N LEU A 145 4.09 0.81 -4.63
CA LEU A 145 4.76 1.97 -4.06
C LEU A 145 5.55 1.59 -2.79
N GLY A 146 6.64 2.33 -2.54
CA GLY A 146 7.69 1.94 -1.61
C GLY A 146 7.30 1.68 -0.18
N ASP A 147 6.57 2.59 0.44
CA ASP A 147 6.39 2.56 1.89
C ASP A 147 4.95 2.18 2.26
N VAL A 148 4.80 1.18 3.14
CA VAL A 148 3.50 0.81 3.72
C VAL A 148 3.19 1.79 4.86
N VAL A 149 3.04 3.08 4.51
CA VAL A 149 2.84 4.16 5.50
C VAL A 149 1.38 4.52 5.76
N CYS A 150 0.46 4.10 4.91
CA CYS A 150 -0.97 4.35 5.12
C CYS A 150 -1.83 3.15 4.76
N GLY A 151 -3.05 3.12 5.32
CA GLY A 151 -3.99 2.01 5.14
C GLY A 151 -4.26 1.63 3.68
N GLY A 152 -4.21 2.59 2.76
CA GLY A 152 -4.43 2.33 1.34
C GLY A 152 -3.32 1.51 0.67
N PHE A 153 -2.06 1.74 1.02
CA PHE A 153 -0.94 0.94 0.54
C PHE A 153 -0.80 -0.39 1.27
N ALA A 154 -1.41 -0.50 2.44
CA ALA A 154 -1.55 -1.76 3.16
C ALA A 154 -2.72 -2.62 2.64
N THR A 155 -3.64 -2.05 1.86
CA THR A 155 -4.83 -2.77 1.35
C THR A 155 -4.51 -4.11 0.69
N PRO A 156 -3.48 -4.22 -0.18
CA PRO A 156 -3.16 -5.52 -0.79
C PRO A 156 -2.72 -6.57 0.23
N LEU A 157 -2.05 -6.16 1.31
CA LEU A 157 -1.67 -7.04 2.41
C LEU A 157 -2.88 -7.40 3.28
N SER A 158 -3.70 -6.42 3.64
CA SER A 158 -4.86 -6.59 4.51
C SER A 158 -5.99 -7.40 3.86
N ARG A 159 -6.19 -7.25 2.54
CA ARG A 159 -7.18 -7.99 1.76
C ARG A 159 -6.65 -9.31 1.19
N SER A 160 -5.42 -9.68 1.52
CA SER A 160 -4.74 -10.89 0.99
C SER A 160 -4.70 -10.93 -0.56
N LEU A 161 -4.68 -9.78 -1.22
CA LEU A 161 -4.48 -9.68 -2.67
C LEU A 161 -3.04 -10.00 -3.05
N ALA A 162 -2.09 -9.64 -2.16
CA ALA A 162 -0.68 -9.99 -2.27
C ALA A 162 -0.42 -11.26 -1.46
N GLU A 163 -0.55 -12.42 -2.08
CA GLU A 163 -0.34 -13.69 -1.38
C GLU A 163 1.13 -13.92 -1.04
N GLU A 164 2.02 -13.62 -1.97
CA GLU A 164 3.47 -13.76 -1.82
C GLU A 164 4.16 -12.41 -1.99
N VAL A 165 4.97 -12.01 -1.02
CA VAL A 165 5.64 -10.71 -1.01
C VAL A 165 7.15 -10.88 -1.08
N ILE A 166 7.76 -10.20 -2.05
CA ILE A 166 9.21 -10.02 -2.19
C ILE A 166 9.54 -8.59 -1.76
N ILE A 167 10.48 -8.43 -0.85
CA ILE A 167 10.93 -7.12 -0.40
C ILE A 167 12.24 -6.75 -1.09
N LEU A 168 12.25 -5.66 -1.83
CA LEU A 168 13.44 -5.11 -2.47
C LEU A 168 14.10 -4.08 -1.55
N CYS A 169 15.37 -4.31 -1.20
CA CYS A 169 16.16 -3.42 -0.36
C CYS A 169 17.58 -3.23 -0.93
N GLY A 170 18.33 -2.32 -0.34
CA GLY A 170 19.79 -2.19 -0.55
C GLY A 170 20.52 -2.39 0.78
N ASN A 171 21.80 -2.05 0.81
CA ASN A 171 22.60 -2.09 2.04
C ASN A 171 22.48 -0.81 2.88
N ASP A 172 21.77 0.21 2.40
CA ASP A 172 21.59 1.47 3.11
C ASP A 172 20.54 1.39 4.21
N ARG A 173 20.75 2.19 5.28
CA ARG A 173 19.90 2.21 6.46
C ARG A 173 18.43 2.48 6.16
N GLN A 174 18.16 3.40 5.24
CA GLN A 174 16.78 3.82 4.97
C GLN A 174 16.01 2.73 4.21
N SER A 175 16.65 2.02 3.27
CA SER A 175 15.98 0.94 2.54
C SER A 175 15.74 -0.27 3.43
N LEU A 176 16.67 -0.59 4.33
CA LEU A 176 16.51 -1.68 5.30
C LEU A 176 15.48 -1.33 6.38
N TYR A 177 15.37 -0.05 6.78
CA TYR A 177 14.32 0.37 7.69
C TYR A 177 12.92 0.24 7.06
N ALA A 178 12.78 0.63 5.78
CA ALA A 178 11.55 0.38 5.03
C ALA A 178 11.24 -1.12 4.92
N ALA A 179 12.24 -1.97 4.67
CA ALA A 179 12.08 -3.42 4.63
C ALA A 179 11.61 -3.98 5.99
N ASN A 180 12.14 -3.48 7.09
CA ASN A 180 11.71 -3.84 8.45
C ASN A 180 10.24 -3.48 8.70
N ASN A 181 9.82 -2.28 8.28
CA ASN A 181 8.44 -1.82 8.41
C ASN A 181 7.48 -2.64 7.55
N ILE A 182 7.87 -3.03 6.33
CA ILE A 182 7.08 -3.90 5.46
C ILE A 182 6.93 -5.29 6.12
N ALA A 183 8.00 -5.85 6.68
CA ALA A 183 7.96 -7.12 7.39
C ALA A 183 7.05 -7.05 8.62
N SER A 184 7.12 -5.94 9.38
CA SER A 184 6.25 -5.68 10.53
C SER A 184 4.77 -5.62 10.12
N ALA A 185 4.45 -4.85 9.05
CA ALA A 185 3.10 -4.73 8.54
C ALA A 185 2.55 -6.07 8.04
N ALA A 186 3.34 -6.85 7.30
CA ALA A 186 2.93 -8.16 6.82
C ALA A 186 2.64 -9.12 7.99
N LYS A 187 3.49 -9.12 9.03
CA LYS A 187 3.27 -9.90 10.26
C LYS A 187 1.99 -9.48 10.98
N TYR A 188 1.78 -8.18 11.13
CA TYR A 188 0.57 -7.64 11.74
C TYR A 188 -0.71 -8.10 11.01
N PHE A 189 -0.77 -7.96 9.68
CA PHE A 189 -1.95 -8.41 8.93
C PHE A 189 -2.12 -9.93 8.96
N ALA A 190 -1.04 -10.70 8.95
CA ALA A 190 -1.11 -12.14 9.11
C ALA A 190 -1.71 -12.54 10.47
N SER A 191 -1.37 -11.85 11.56
CA SER A 191 -1.93 -12.09 12.90
C SER A 191 -3.44 -11.80 12.97
N MET A 192 -3.96 -10.97 12.04
CA MET A 192 -5.38 -10.69 11.89
C MET A 192 -6.10 -11.65 10.92
N GLY A 193 -5.47 -12.75 10.54
CA GLY A 193 -6.04 -13.76 9.64
C GLY A 193 -5.74 -13.53 8.15
N GLY A 194 -4.87 -12.58 7.80
CA GLY A 194 -4.40 -12.38 6.43
C GLY A 194 -3.59 -13.56 5.90
N ARG A 195 -3.70 -13.83 4.60
CA ARG A 195 -2.99 -14.93 3.92
C ARG A 195 -1.65 -14.55 3.33
N THR A 196 -1.27 -13.28 3.42
CA THR A 196 0.01 -12.76 2.92
C THR A 196 1.19 -13.46 3.59
N ARG A 197 2.18 -13.84 2.79
CA ARG A 197 3.43 -14.47 3.23
C ARG A 197 4.63 -13.75 2.62
N LEU A 198 5.72 -13.66 3.37
CA LEU A 198 6.98 -13.13 2.85
C LEU A 198 7.79 -14.26 2.21
N VAL A 199 8.21 -14.06 0.97
CA VAL A 199 9.09 -15.02 0.27
C VAL A 199 10.54 -14.76 0.64
N GLY A 200 10.96 -13.49 0.72
CA GLY A 200 12.30 -13.10 1.11
C GLY A 200 12.69 -11.72 0.62
N LEU A 201 13.97 -11.43 0.76
CA LEU A 201 14.58 -10.18 0.34
C LEU A 201 15.28 -10.33 -1.01
N VAL A 202 15.25 -9.29 -1.83
CA VAL A 202 16.15 -9.11 -2.95
C VAL A 202 17.00 -7.87 -2.67
N VAL A 203 18.31 -8.05 -2.62
CA VAL A 203 19.24 -6.95 -2.39
C VAL A 203 19.57 -6.32 -3.76
N ASN A 204 19.10 -5.11 -3.98
CA ASN A 204 19.43 -4.33 -5.17
C ASN A 204 20.49 -3.27 -4.81
N ARG A 205 21.29 -2.87 -5.78
CA ARG A 205 22.46 -1.98 -5.57
C ARG A 205 23.38 -2.51 -4.48
N ASP A 206 23.63 -3.82 -4.52
CA ASP A 206 24.51 -4.48 -3.58
C ASP A 206 25.95 -3.99 -3.78
N ASP A 207 26.47 -3.32 -2.76
CA ASP A 207 27.83 -2.79 -2.70
C ASP A 207 28.86 -3.78 -2.12
N GLY A 208 28.41 -4.99 -1.79
CA GLY A 208 29.23 -6.04 -1.19
C GLY A 208 29.50 -5.88 0.31
N SER A 209 28.91 -4.88 0.99
CA SER A 209 29.11 -4.66 2.43
C SER A 209 28.49 -5.75 3.32
N GLY A 210 27.55 -6.52 2.78
CA GLY A 210 26.86 -7.60 3.48
C GLY A 210 25.87 -7.15 4.58
N VAL A 211 25.57 -5.84 4.66
CA VAL A 211 24.66 -5.30 5.69
C VAL A 211 23.25 -5.89 5.52
N ALA A 212 22.74 -5.94 4.28
CA ALA A 212 21.44 -6.51 4.00
C ALA A 212 21.35 -8.01 4.33
N ALA A 213 22.44 -8.76 4.17
CA ALA A 213 22.50 -10.17 4.56
C ALA A 213 22.42 -10.35 6.07
N ARG A 214 23.17 -9.54 6.85
CA ARG A 214 23.06 -9.53 8.33
C ARG A 214 21.68 -9.14 8.81
N PHE A 215 21.06 -8.16 8.16
CA PHE A 215 19.70 -7.77 8.45
C PHE A 215 18.71 -8.91 8.18
N ALA A 216 18.81 -9.55 7.01
CA ALA A 216 17.98 -10.67 6.58
C ALA A 216 18.02 -11.83 7.60
N GLU A 217 19.22 -12.19 8.08
CA GLU A 217 19.43 -13.21 9.10
C GLU A 217 18.69 -12.85 10.40
N ARG A 218 18.82 -11.60 10.86
CA ARG A 218 18.17 -11.14 12.10
C ARG A 218 16.66 -11.15 12.05
N ILE A 219 16.08 -10.75 10.91
CA ILE A 219 14.61 -10.75 10.74
C ILE A 219 14.07 -12.12 10.31
N ASN A 220 14.96 -13.10 10.15
CA ASN A 220 14.65 -14.47 9.71
C ASN A 220 13.95 -14.50 8.33
N LEU A 221 14.49 -13.77 7.37
CA LEU A 221 14.06 -13.81 5.97
C LEU A 221 15.22 -14.21 5.06
N PRO A 222 15.01 -15.12 4.07
CA PRO A 222 16.05 -15.47 3.13
C PRO A 222 16.37 -14.34 2.16
N VAL A 223 17.64 -14.24 1.74
CA VAL A 223 18.03 -13.43 0.59
C VAL A 223 17.84 -14.28 -0.67
N LEU A 224 16.93 -13.89 -1.55
CA LEU A 224 16.58 -14.62 -2.77
C LEU A 224 17.59 -14.36 -3.90
N ALA A 225 18.03 -13.11 -4.01
CA ALA A 225 18.99 -12.67 -5.02
C ALA A 225 19.69 -11.40 -4.56
N SER A 226 20.90 -11.17 -5.13
CA SER A 226 21.62 -9.93 -5.01
C SER A 226 21.92 -9.39 -6.42
N ILE A 227 21.55 -8.14 -6.67
CA ILE A 227 21.82 -7.39 -7.89
C ILE A 227 22.87 -6.36 -7.54
N PRO A 228 24.09 -6.46 -8.09
CA PRO A 228 25.18 -5.57 -7.70
C PRO A 228 24.89 -4.11 -8.05
N LEU A 229 25.50 -3.21 -7.31
CA LEU A 229 25.57 -1.80 -7.66
C LEU A 229 26.43 -1.65 -8.93
N ASP A 230 25.77 -1.42 -10.04
CA ASP A 230 26.42 -1.37 -11.34
C ASP A 230 25.79 -0.25 -12.19
N ARG A 231 26.67 0.49 -12.90
CA ARG A 231 26.26 1.58 -13.76
C ARG A 231 25.37 1.11 -14.91
N THR A 232 25.63 -0.07 -15.45
CA THR A 232 24.85 -0.66 -16.54
C THR A 232 23.38 -0.86 -16.16
N VAL A 233 23.10 -1.29 -14.91
CA VAL A 233 21.71 -1.43 -14.40
C VAL A 233 20.99 -0.09 -14.43
N ARG A 234 21.67 0.98 -14.01
CA ARG A 234 21.10 2.33 -14.04
C ARG A 234 20.86 2.79 -15.47
N GLU A 235 21.84 2.61 -16.36
CA GLU A 235 21.72 3.00 -17.78
C GLU A 235 20.58 2.27 -18.49
N LEU A 236 20.39 0.98 -18.19
CA LEU A 236 19.26 0.18 -18.71
C LEU A 236 17.93 0.71 -18.17
N ALA A 237 17.84 0.96 -16.87
CA ALA A 237 16.63 1.47 -16.24
C ALA A 237 16.24 2.86 -16.78
N ASP A 238 17.22 3.79 -16.88
CA ASP A 238 17.02 5.14 -17.40
C ASP A 238 16.63 5.13 -18.90
N ALA A 239 17.07 4.12 -19.65
CA ALA A 239 16.72 3.92 -21.06
C ALA A 239 15.43 3.09 -21.27
N CYS A 240 14.69 2.76 -20.22
CA CYS A 240 13.53 1.86 -20.28
C CYS A 240 13.85 0.52 -20.98
N LYS A 241 15.01 -0.06 -20.71
CA LYS A 241 15.47 -1.32 -21.28
C LYS A 241 15.47 -2.44 -20.24
N LEU A 242 15.22 -3.65 -20.71
CA LEU A 242 15.32 -4.86 -19.91
C LEU A 242 16.77 -5.34 -19.81
N ALA A 243 17.10 -6.05 -18.74
CA ALA A 243 18.43 -6.66 -18.54
C ALA A 243 18.66 -7.94 -19.37
N LEU A 244 17.69 -8.34 -20.21
CA LEU A 244 17.74 -9.58 -20.99
C LEU A 244 18.92 -9.68 -21.97
N GLY A 245 19.50 -8.55 -22.37
CA GLY A 245 20.65 -8.50 -23.25
C GLY A 245 22.01 -8.53 -22.54
N GLU A 246 22.00 -8.45 -21.21
CA GLU A 246 23.20 -8.34 -20.37
C GLU A 246 23.44 -9.65 -19.60
N PRO A 247 24.35 -10.55 -20.05
CA PRO A 247 24.46 -11.90 -19.53
C PRO A 247 24.57 -12.03 -18.02
N ARG A 248 25.27 -11.07 -17.38
CA ARG A 248 25.47 -11.04 -15.92
C ARG A 248 24.17 -10.85 -15.16
N PHE A 249 23.37 -9.88 -15.56
CA PHE A 249 22.07 -9.59 -14.91
C PHE A 249 21.01 -10.56 -15.36
N ASP A 250 21.04 -10.95 -16.61
CA ASP A 250 20.14 -11.97 -17.19
C ASP A 250 20.20 -13.27 -16.38
N ALA A 251 21.39 -13.75 -16.03
CA ALA A 251 21.59 -14.94 -15.21
C ALA A 251 21.02 -14.81 -13.79
N ILE A 252 21.04 -13.61 -13.19
CA ILE A 252 20.47 -13.37 -11.86
C ILE A 252 18.95 -13.54 -11.92
N PHE A 253 18.30 -12.85 -12.87
CA PHE A 253 16.83 -12.94 -13.04
C PHE A 253 16.38 -14.32 -13.48
N GLU A 254 17.12 -15.00 -14.32
CA GLU A 254 16.85 -16.39 -14.73
C GLU A 254 16.83 -17.33 -13.52
N ARG A 255 17.86 -17.26 -12.68
CA ARG A 255 17.96 -18.08 -11.46
C ARG A 255 16.80 -17.78 -10.51
N LEU A 256 16.50 -16.50 -10.27
CA LEU A 256 15.41 -16.09 -9.40
C LEU A 256 14.06 -16.58 -9.94
N ALA A 257 13.78 -16.38 -11.23
CA ALA A 257 12.53 -16.86 -11.84
C ALA A 257 12.38 -18.38 -11.69
N ARG A 258 13.45 -19.16 -11.90
CA ARG A 258 13.43 -20.61 -11.69
C ARG A 258 13.21 -21.00 -10.22
N GLN A 259 13.79 -20.27 -9.27
CA GLN A 259 13.55 -20.48 -7.84
C GLN A 259 12.08 -20.24 -7.48
N ILE A 260 11.47 -19.16 -7.98
CA ILE A 260 10.06 -18.83 -7.77
C ILE A 260 9.15 -19.90 -8.38
N VAL A 261 9.42 -20.32 -9.61
CA VAL A 261 8.67 -21.36 -10.30
C VAL A 261 8.74 -22.69 -9.56
N ALA A 262 9.94 -23.10 -9.18
CA ALA A 262 10.18 -24.36 -8.47
C ALA A 262 9.73 -24.33 -7.01
N ARG A 263 9.33 -23.17 -6.46
CA ARG A 263 9.12 -22.97 -5.02
C ARG A 263 10.30 -23.46 -4.18
N ALA A 264 11.52 -23.28 -4.72
CA ALA A 264 12.75 -23.72 -4.06
C ALA A 264 12.97 -22.99 -2.71
N THR A 265 12.46 -21.76 -2.58
CA THR A 265 12.36 -21.04 -1.33
C THR A 265 10.86 -20.88 -1.03
N PRO A 266 10.30 -21.69 -0.12
CA PRO A 266 8.90 -21.53 0.27
C PRO A 266 8.74 -20.21 1.04
N PRO A 267 7.54 -19.60 1.00
CA PRO A 267 7.25 -18.45 1.84
C PRO A 267 7.49 -18.75 3.32
N VAL A 268 8.00 -17.74 4.04
CA VAL A 268 8.32 -17.89 5.46
C VAL A 268 7.04 -17.87 6.28
N GLU A 269 6.95 -18.75 7.27
CA GLU A 269 5.88 -18.70 8.27
C GLU A 269 5.95 -17.38 9.04
N MET A 270 4.84 -16.64 9.08
CA MET A 270 4.85 -15.25 9.58
C MET A 270 5.22 -15.15 11.07
N ASP A 271 4.96 -16.18 11.85
CA ASP A 271 5.38 -16.22 13.26
C ASP A 271 6.91 -16.27 13.42
N ALA A 272 7.60 -16.85 12.44
CA ALA A 272 9.06 -16.92 12.42
C ALA A 272 9.73 -15.58 12.01
N VAL A 273 9.00 -14.69 11.34
CA VAL A 273 9.51 -13.36 10.97
C VAL A 273 9.68 -12.50 12.21
N ARG A 274 10.84 -11.87 12.37
CA ARG A 274 11.22 -11.08 13.54
C ARG A 274 11.58 -9.63 13.14
N PRO A 275 10.61 -8.74 12.87
CA PRO A 275 10.93 -7.34 12.68
C PRO A 275 11.68 -6.79 13.88
N LEU A 276 12.72 -5.98 13.63
CA LEU A 276 13.59 -5.46 14.67
C LEU A 276 13.01 -4.19 15.28
N GLU A 277 13.16 -4.05 16.60
CA GLU A 277 13.00 -2.78 17.27
C GLU A 277 14.12 -1.80 16.83
N TYR A 278 13.88 -0.49 16.93
CA TYR A 278 14.78 0.50 16.35
C TYR A 278 16.24 0.39 16.86
N ARG A 279 16.44 0.10 18.13
CA ARG A 279 17.77 -0.11 18.72
C ARG A 279 18.48 -1.34 18.13
N GLU A 280 17.76 -2.47 18.05
CA GLU A 280 18.27 -3.68 17.42
C GLU A 280 18.58 -3.46 15.94
N PHE A 281 17.74 -2.69 15.25
CA PHE A 281 17.95 -2.30 13.86
C PHE A 281 19.24 -1.50 13.68
N LEU A 282 19.51 -0.51 14.54
CA LEU A 282 20.76 0.28 14.48
C LEU A 282 22.02 -0.60 14.63
N SER A 283 21.96 -1.61 15.48
CA SER A 283 23.10 -2.52 15.71
C SER A 283 23.49 -3.36 14.46
N VAL A 284 22.59 -3.50 13.46
CA VAL A 284 22.94 -4.14 12.16
C VAL A 284 24.05 -3.39 11.45
N PHE A 285 24.13 -2.08 11.66
CA PHE A 285 25.13 -1.16 11.05
C PHE A 285 26.37 -0.98 11.92
N GLY A 286 26.46 -1.65 13.08
CA GLY A 286 27.54 -1.42 14.04
C GLY A 286 27.47 -0.04 14.68
N ALA A 287 26.29 0.59 14.67
CA ALA A 287 26.10 1.86 15.37
C ALA A 287 25.90 1.59 16.86
N ASP A 288 26.63 2.35 17.66
CA ASP A 288 26.42 2.39 19.11
C ASP A 288 25.07 3.05 19.44
N GLU A 289 24.58 2.87 20.66
CA GLU A 289 23.38 3.57 21.12
C GLU A 289 23.60 5.10 21.00
N PRO A 290 22.58 5.84 20.57
CA PRO A 290 22.69 7.29 20.52
C PRO A 290 22.98 7.86 21.90
N ASP A 291 24.06 8.61 22.04
CA ASP A 291 24.44 9.31 23.28
C ASP A 291 23.50 10.50 23.62
N VAL A 292 22.58 10.81 22.70
CA VAL A 292 21.68 11.96 22.84
C VAL A 292 20.30 11.48 23.29
N VAL A 293 19.89 11.94 24.45
CA VAL A 293 18.50 11.84 24.90
C VAL A 293 17.79 13.12 24.44
N PRO A 294 16.79 13.04 23.54
CA PRO A 294 16.08 14.23 23.12
C PRO A 294 15.35 14.86 24.31
N GLU A 295 15.63 16.14 24.56
CA GLU A 295 14.87 16.93 25.52
C GLU A 295 13.75 17.67 24.79
N GLY A 296 12.59 17.78 25.44
CA GLY A 296 11.49 18.61 24.92
C GLY A 296 11.89 20.08 24.91
N ALA A 297 11.73 20.72 23.76
CA ALA A 297 11.94 22.16 23.66
C ALA A 297 10.95 22.90 24.57
N ARG A 298 11.42 23.90 25.34
CA ARG A 298 10.55 24.69 26.19
C ARG A 298 9.77 25.71 25.36
N ALA A 299 8.56 26.04 25.81
CA ALA A 299 7.73 27.02 25.12
C ALA A 299 8.45 28.37 24.95
N GLU A 300 9.21 28.80 25.97
CA GLU A 300 10.01 30.04 25.94
C GLU A 300 11.07 30.02 24.82
N GLU A 301 11.72 28.85 24.56
CA GLU A 301 12.71 28.68 23.52
C GLU A 301 12.07 28.72 22.12
N LEU A 302 10.87 28.14 21.98
CA LEU A 302 10.14 28.08 20.70
C LEU A 302 9.50 29.43 20.35
N PHE A 303 8.99 30.16 21.33
CA PHE A 303 8.24 31.40 21.12
C PHE A 303 9.04 32.67 21.39
N GLY A 304 10.34 32.58 21.76
CA GLY A 304 11.24 33.73 21.89
C GLY A 304 10.74 34.82 22.86
N GLY A 305 10.08 34.42 23.94
CA GLY A 305 9.49 35.33 24.93
C GLY A 305 8.10 35.86 24.56
N HIS A 306 7.55 35.52 23.41
CA HIS A 306 6.14 35.74 23.12
C HIS A 306 5.30 34.71 23.89
N ALA A 307 4.10 35.11 24.33
CA ALA A 307 3.17 34.17 24.94
C ALA A 307 2.92 33.01 23.97
N ALA A 308 3.21 31.78 24.41
CA ALA A 308 2.81 30.60 23.63
C ALA A 308 1.30 30.73 23.33
N PRO A 309 0.85 30.57 22.09
CA PRO A 309 -0.57 30.48 21.84
C PRO A 309 -1.11 29.40 22.78
N ALA A 310 -2.23 29.66 23.44
CA ALA A 310 -2.91 28.64 24.22
C ALA A 310 -3.21 27.47 23.27
N VAL A 311 -2.28 26.50 23.23
CA VAL A 311 -2.48 25.26 22.46
C VAL A 311 -3.56 24.54 23.24
N PRO A 312 -4.73 24.29 22.66
CA PRO A 312 -5.68 23.40 23.28
C PRO A 312 -4.94 22.11 23.59
N VAL A 313 -5.11 21.61 24.82
CA VAL A 313 -4.55 20.32 25.23
C VAL A 313 -4.81 19.30 24.11
N LEU A 314 -3.90 18.39 23.89
CA LEU A 314 -3.93 17.37 22.80
C LEU A 314 -5.32 16.70 22.62
N GLU A 315 -6.10 16.61 23.69
CA GLU A 315 -7.50 16.20 23.67
C GLU A 315 -8.42 17.15 22.88
N LEU A 316 -8.10 18.44 22.81
CA LEU A 316 -8.86 19.45 22.04
C LEU A 316 -8.42 19.50 20.58
N GLU A 317 -7.15 19.19 20.27
CA GLU A 317 -6.68 18.99 18.89
C GLU A 317 -7.29 17.73 18.28
N LEU A 318 -7.48 16.67 19.06
CA LEU A 318 -8.22 15.46 18.65
C LEU A 318 -9.71 15.73 18.44
N LEU A 319 -10.27 16.76 19.05
CA LEU A 319 -11.69 17.15 18.92
C LEU A 319 -11.95 18.14 17.78
N GLY A 320 -10.90 18.56 17.04
CA GLY A 320 -11.02 19.60 16.01
C GLY A 320 -11.10 21.01 16.63
N ARG A 321 -10.78 22.04 15.86
CA ARG A 321 -10.72 23.46 16.25
C ARG A 321 -12.04 24.05 16.81
N ALA A 322 -13.08 23.27 16.96
CA ALA A 322 -14.43 23.73 17.25
C ALA A 322 -14.77 23.89 18.73
N VAL A 323 -13.85 23.71 19.64
CA VAL A 323 -14.16 23.81 21.08
C VAL A 323 -13.66 25.11 21.71
N GLY A 324 -13.09 26.04 20.95
CA GLY A 324 -12.85 27.41 21.38
C GLY A 324 -14.19 28.14 21.54
N ASP A 325 -14.53 28.64 22.72
CA ASP A 325 -15.74 29.43 23.07
C ASP A 325 -17.08 28.67 23.19
N GLN A 326 -17.10 27.34 23.19
CA GLN A 326 -18.33 26.58 23.44
C GLN A 326 -18.39 26.07 24.90
N PRO A 327 -19.58 25.98 25.51
CA PRO A 327 -19.72 25.44 26.86
C PRO A 327 -19.12 24.04 26.91
N GLU A 328 -18.43 23.73 28.03
CA GLU A 328 -17.77 22.42 28.20
C GLU A 328 -18.71 21.27 27.83
N LEU A 329 -18.29 20.47 26.83
CA LEU A 329 -18.99 19.24 26.51
C LEU A 329 -18.97 18.32 27.74
N ASP A 330 -20.12 17.72 28.05
CA ASP A 330 -20.19 16.75 29.12
C ASP A 330 -19.33 15.50 28.79
N PRO A 331 -18.98 14.68 29.78
CA PRO A 331 -18.15 13.51 29.58
C PRO A 331 -18.72 12.49 28.55
N ALA A 332 -20.05 12.43 28.39
CA ALA A 332 -20.71 11.55 27.44
C ALA A 332 -20.51 12.05 26.01
N ALA A 333 -20.70 13.35 25.77
CA ALA A 333 -20.43 13.99 24.48
C ALA A 333 -18.97 13.86 24.05
N ARG A 334 -18.04 13.99 24.99
CA ARG A 334 -16.59 13.78 24.73
C ARG A 334 -16.32 12.35 24.26
N ARG A 335 -16.92 11.33 24.91
CA ARG A 335 -16.73 9.93 24.48
C ARG A 335 -17.25 9.69 23.06
N VAL A 336 -18.38 10.28 22.69
CA VAL A 336 -18.95 10.18 21.33
C VAL A 336 -17.97 10.79 20.32
N VAL A 337 -17.52 12.01 20.53
CA VAL A 337 -16.60 12.71 19.61
C VAL A 337 -15.28 11.96 19.46
N THR A 338 -14.69 11.50 20.57
CA THR A 338 -13.47 10.72 20.56
C THR A 338 -13.63 9.42 19.76
N ARG A 339 -14.79 8.75 19.89
CA ARG A 339 -15.09 7.51 19.21
C ARG A 339 -15.26 7.73 17.70
N LEU A 340 -15.94 8.80 17.27
CA LEU A 340 -16.11 9.15 15.86
C LEU A 340 -14.75 9.43 15.18
N LEU A 341 -13.88 10.17 15.86
CA LEU A 341 -12.55 10.44 15.34
C LEU A 341 -11.72 9.16 15.24
N LYS A 342 -11.67 8.37 16.32
CA LYS A 342 -10.82 7.18 16.42
C LYS A 342 -11.25 6.08 15.45
N ASP A 343 -12.53 5.78 15.38
CA ASP A 343 -13.04 4.61 14.66
C ASP A 343 -13.39 4.93 13.20
N LEU A 344 -13.76 6.19 12.90
CA LEU A 344 -14.25 6.60 11.58
C LEU A 344 -13.40 7.70 10.92
N GLY A 345 -12.44 8.30 11.63
CA GLY A 345 -11.66 9.44 11.12
C GLY A 345 -12.50 10.69 10.87
N MET A 346 -13.69 10.80 11.50
CA MET A 346 -14.59 11.96 11.35
C MET A 346 -14.15 13.11 12.25
N TYR A 347 -13.83 14.26 11.66
CA TYR A 347 -13.45 15.47 12.39
C TYR A 347 -14.69 16.30 12.74
N VAL A 348 -15.00 16.37 14.04
CA VAL A 348 -16.10 17.20 14.52
C VAL A 348 -15.65 18.66 14.55
N THR A 349 -16.27 19.51 13.73
CA THR A 349 -15.96 20.95 13.65
C THR A 349 -16.83 21.79 14.57
N GLU A 350 -18.04 21.32 14.91
CA GLU A 350 -18.93 21.97 15.88
C GLU A 350 -19.69 20.89 16.67
N ALA A 351 -19.95 21.19 17.94
CA ALA A 351 -20.76 20.34 18.78
C ALA A 351 -21.74 21.20 19.61
N SER A 352 -23.00 20.88 19.58
CA SER A 352 -24.04 21.53 20.37
C SER A 352 -24.84 20.52 21.15
N GLN A 353 -25.18 20.84 22.39
CA GLN A 353 -25.99 19.99 23.27
C GLN A 353 -27.29 20.68 23.65
N ASP A 354 -28.38 20.17 23.15
CA ASP A 354 -29.73 20.66 23.45
C ASP A 354 -30.39 19.75 24.46
N PRO A 355 -31.04 20.27 25.53
CA PRO A 355 -31.68 19.45 26.55
C PRO A 355 -32.81 18.52 26.02
N ARG A 356 -33.42 18.86 24.87
CA ARG A 356 -34.52 18.10 24.27
C ARG A 356 -34.08 17.24 23.09
N LYS A 357 -33.07 17.71 22.32
CA LYS A 357 -32.60 17.05 21.09
C LYS A 357 -31.33 16.22 21.29
N GLY A 358 -30.63 16.45 22.42
CA GLY A 358 -29.37 15.81 22.71
C GLY A 358 -28.20 16.40 21.91
N LEU A 359 -27.16 15.60 21.71
CA LEU A 359 -25.93 15.99 21.03
C LEU A 359 -26.13 16.09 19.52
N THR A 360 -25.78 17.24 18.96
CA THR A 360 -25.72 17.47 17.51
C THR A 360 -24.29 17.87 17.15
N LEU A 361 -23.74 17.25 16.12
CA LEU A 361 -22.38 17.40 15.66
C LEU A 361 -22.35 17.90 14.22
N THR A 362 -21.45 18.82 13.90
CA THR A 362 -21.05 19.11 12.50
C THR A 362 -19.71 18.47 12.26
N VAL A 363 -19.63 17.66 11.22
CA VAL A 363 -18.44 16.89 10.87
C VAL A 363 -17.90 17.38 9.52
N ASP A 364 -16.57 17.54 9.43
CA ASP A 364 -15.86 18.01 8.24
C ASP A 364 -16.40 19.36 7.69
N GLY A 365 -17.01 20.17 8.55
CA GLY A 365 -17.51 21.51 8.24
C GLY A 365 -18.83 21.55 7.43
N HIS A 366 -19.40 20.41 7.07
CA HIS A 366 -20.59 20.40 6.18
C HIS A 366 -21.62 19.29 6.46
N THR A 367 -21.29 18.30 7.25
CA THR A 367 -22.21 17.18 7.57
C THR A 367 -22.76 17.32 8.97
N THR A 368 -24.06 17.40 9.12
CA THR A 368 -24.73 17.47 10.42
C THR A 368 -25.18 16.09 10.89
N ILE A 369 -24.78 15.70 12.11
CA ILE A 369 -25.15 14.44 12.74
C ILE A 369 -25.94 14.74 14.02
N CYS A 370 -27.22 14.43 14.05
CA CYS A 370 -28.06 14.44 15.25
C CYS A 370 -27.86 13.14 16.03
N PHE A 371 -26.90 13.12 16.93
CA PHE A 371 -26.43 11.92 17.63
C PHE A 371 -27.34 11.56 18.81
N GLY A 372 -27.91 12.56 19.49
CA GLY A 372 -28.77 12.39 20.66
C GLY A 372 -27.95 12.19 21.94
N ASP A 373 -27.87 10.98 22.43
CA ASP A 373 -27.08 10.60 23.61
C ASP A 373 -26.10 9.46 23.29
N GLU A 374 -25.34 9.02 24.30
CA GLU A 374 -24.36 7.93 24.14
C GLU A 374 -24.97 6.51 24.18
N ARG A 375 -26.27 6.38 24.40
CA ARG A 375 -26.94 5.06 24.38
C ARG A 375 -26.80 4.46 22.98
N GLU A 376 -26.57 3.16 22.92
CA GLU A 376 -26.37 2.42 21.68
C GLU A 376 -25.19 2.98 20.81
N LEU A 377 -24.15 3.50 21.48
CA LEU A 377 -22.99 4.12 20.82
C LEU A 377 -22.41 3.26 19.70
N ASP A 378 -22.19 1.96 19.96
CA ASP A 378 -21.62 1.03 18.97
C ASP A 378 -22.52 0.88 17.74
N SER A 379 -23.85 0.81 17.93
CA SER A 379 -24.81 0.74 16.82
C SER A 379 -24.78 2.02 15.97
N LYS A 380 -24.73 3.19 16.62
CA LYS A 380 -24.66 4.48 15.93
C LYS A 380 -23.36 4.65 15.14
N VAL A 381 -22.24 4.24 15.70
CA VAL A 381 -20.94 4.25 15.02
C VAL A 381 -20.94 3.28 13.83
N ALA A 382 -21.51 2.09 13.98
CA ALA A 382 -21.64 1.12 12.89
C ALA A 382 -22.49 1.65 11.72
N ILE A 383 -23.59 2.38 12.00
CA ILE A 383 -24.40 3.02 10.97
C ILE A 383 -23.59 4.08 10.19
N LEU A 384 -22.84 4.93 10.90
CA LEU A 384 -21.99 5.93 10.26
C LEU A 384 -20.90 5.28 9.42
N ALA A 385 -20.29 4.20 9.92
CA ALA A 385 -19.32 3.42 9.16
C ALA A 385 -19.92 2.85 7.86
N ALA A 386 -21.14 2.31 7.94
CA ALA A 386 -21.83 1.79 6.77
C ALA A 386 -22.13 2.90 5.75
N LEU A 387 -22.58 4.08 6.21
CA LEU A 387 -22.82 5.24 5.34
C LEU A 387 -21.54 5.74 4.68
N GLN A 388 -20.42 5.84 5.40
CA GLN A 388 -19.13 6.19 4.81
C GLN A 388 -18.69 5.18 3.74
N ASN A 389 -18.91 3.89 4.02
CA ASN A 389 -18.51 2.82 3.12
C ASN A 389 -19.42 2.68 1.89
N SER A 390 -20.67 3.20 1.94
CA SER A 390 -21.56 3.18 0.78
C SER A 390 -21.09 4.09 -0.36
N GLY A 391 -20.24 5.07 -0.04
CA GLY A 391 -19.75 6.06 -1.03
C GLY A 391 -20.82 7.09 -1.44
N GLU A 392 -22.03 7.00 -0.91
CA GLU A 392 -23.06 8.02 -1.17
C GLU A 392 -22.79 9.27 -0.32
N PRO A 393 -22.77 10.47 -0.92
CA PRO A 393 -22.60 11.69 -0.16
C PRO A 393 -23.84 11.96 0.70
N PHE A 394 -23.65 12.15 1.99
CA PHE A 394 -24.70 12.57 2.90
C PHE A 394 -24.30 13.88 3.61
N ARG A 395 -25.29 14.74 3.85
CA ARG A 395 -25.10 16.02 4.56
C ARG A 395 -25.85 16.09 5.89
N TYR A 396 -26.72 15.13 6.15
CA TYR A 396 -27.50 15.07 7.37
C TYR A 396 -27.76 13.63 7.77
N VAL A 397 -27.52 13.31 9.05
CA VAL A 397 -27.82 11.99 9.63
C VAL A 397 -28.48 12.17 10.99
N ASP A 398 -29.62 11.51 11.21
CA ASP A 398 -30.30 11.48 12.51
C ASP A 398 -30.20 10.08 13.11
N LEU A 399 -29.43 9.94 14.18
CA LEU A 399 -29.15 8.70 14.91
C LEU A 399 -29.84 8.63 16.29
N ARG A 400 -30.74 9.56 16.58
CA ARG A 400 -31.47 9.54 17.86
C ARG A 400 -32.29 8.29 18.03
N ARG A 401 -32.63 7.63 16.92
CA ARG A 401 -33.28 6.31 16.89
C ARG A 401 -32.50 5.39 15.93
N PRO A 402 -31.44 4.70 16.40
CA PRO A 402 -30.59 3.92 15.52
C PRO A 402 -31.28 2.74 14.83
N ALA A 403 -32.43 2.26 15.38
CA ALA A 403 -33.23 1.27 14.70
C ALA A 403 -33.97 1.80 13.44
N SER A 404 -34.05 3.12 13.27
CA SER A 404 -34.67 3.77 12.11
C SER A 404 -33.91 5.07 11.77
N PRO A 405 -32.67 5.00 11.31
CA PRO A 405 -31.86 6.16 11.01
C PRO A 405 -32.43 6.91 9.80
N VAL A 406 -32.35 8.25 9.83
CA VAL A 406 -32.71 9.10 8.69
C VAL A 406 -31.45 9.78 8.19
N TYR A 407 -31.20 9.70 6.90
CA TYR A 407 -30.07 10.40 6.26
C TYR A 407 -30.49 11.01 4.92
N ARG A 408 -29.81 12.07 4.53
CA ARG A 408 -30.08 12.84 3.29
C ARG A 408 -28.78 13.34 2.70
#